data_330bf9e0bacf402f0d8218b284ca496c
#
_entry.id   330bf9e0bacf402f0d8218b284ca496c
#
_cell.length_a   1.000
_cell.length_b   1.000
_cell.length_c   1.000
_cell.angle_alpha   90.00
_cell.angle_beta   90.00
_cell.angle_gamma   90.00
#
_symmetry.space_group_name_H-M   'P 1'
#
loop_
_entity.id
_entity.type
_entity.pdbx_description
1 polymer ?
#
loop_
_entity_poly.entity_id
_entity_poly.type
_entity_poly.pdbx_seq_one_letter_code
_entity_poly.pdbx_strand_id
1 'polypeptide(L)'
;MFLVSTRNFPPELGGMQNLMEGLSNALTNHGPVKVFADNHQDANTYDQNSKLNIERISGFKIFRKYRKANLVKDFIKQNQIRACFFDHWKSIENIELETLKKTKSFCLIHSKEINHPVGTSLNKRVLKSLGKADFIIANSKFTKELGLKLGLKDIHVINPGCNYPIDVSETAREFSKNIFGNASPKLITVSRLDSRKSHQNILMSIKNLLPK
;
A
#
# COMPACT_ATOMS: atom_id res chain seq x y z
N MET A 1 18.43 10.38 -4.00
CA MET A 1 17.87 9.00 -3.99
C MET A 1 16.64 8.95 -3.12
N PHE A 2 15.70 8.05 -3.43
CA PHE A 2 14.52 7.77 -2.60
C PHE A 2 14.61 6.35 -2.04
N LEU A 3 14.00 6.14 -0.87
CA LEU A 3 13.91 4.84 -0.22
C LEU A 3 12.45 4.48 0.01
N VAL A 4 12.06 3.26 -0.34
CA VAL A 4 10.75 2.69 -0.08
C VAL A 4 10.92 1.46 0.81
N SER A 5 10.30 1.46 1.98
CA SER A 5 10.29 0.31 2.89
C SER A 5 8.86 -0.21 3.03
N THR A 6 8.62 -1.40 2.50
CA THR A 6 7.29 -1.97 2.40
C THR A 6 7.23 -3.41 2.87
N ARG A 7 6.05 -3.81 3.34
CA ARG A 7 5.72 -5.20 3.67
C ARG A 7 4.95 -5.87 2.54
N ASN A 8 4.30 -5.05 1.73
CA ASN A 8 3.38 -5.47 0.68
C ASN A 8 3.91 -4.97 -0.66
N PHE A 9 4.48 -5.87 -1.45
CA PHE A 9 5.05 -5.55 -2.77
C PHE A 9 4.80 -6.69 -3.75
N PRO A 10 4.68 -6.42 -5.07
CA PRO A 10 4.58 -7.49 -6.05
C PRO A 10 5.74 -8.50 -5.93
N PRO A 11 5.52 -9.75 -6.34
CA PRO A 11 4.41 -10.29 -7.13
C PRO A 11 3.14 -10.62 -6.31
N GLU A 12 3.13 -10.42 -4.99
CA GLU A 12 1.91 -10.59 -4.22
C GLU A 12 0.82 -9.66 -4.75
N LEU A 13 -0.39 -10.21 -5.00
CA LEU A 13 -1.50 -9.44 -5.57
C LEU A 13 -2.29 -8.69 -4.49
N GLY A 14 -2.52 -7.41 -4.72
CA GLY A 14 -3.37 -6.59 -3.86
C GLY A 14 -3.21 -5.08 -4.06
N GLY A 15 -4.16 -4.32 -3.55
CA GLY A 15 -4.17 -2.87 -3.71
C GLY A 15 -2.99 -2.15 -3.07
N MET A 16 -2.49 -2.67 -1.93
CA MET A 16 -1.29 -2.13 -1.28
C MET A 16 -0.03 -2.39 -2.09
N GLN A 17 0.09 -3.59 -2.64
CA GLN A 17 1.19 -4.01 -3.48
C GLN A 17 1.28 -3.13 -4.73
N ASN A 18 0.16 -2.97 -5.44
CA ASN A 18 0.06 -2.11 -6.62
C ASN A 18 0.35 -0.63 -6.29
N LEU A 19 -0.14 -0.15 -5.13
CA LEU A 19 0.13 1.21 -4.69
C LEU A 19 1.63 1.44 -4.45
N MET A 20 2.30 0.52 -3.75
CA MET A 20 3.73 0.68 -3.44
C MET A 20 4.61 0.51 -4.67
N GLU A 21 4.23 -0.36 -5.59
CA GLU A 21 4.87 -0.47 -6.91
C GLU A 21 4.70 0.80 -7.74
N GLY A 22 3.47 1.27 -7.88
CA GLY A 22 3.17 2.50 -8.63
C GLY A 22 3.90 3.72 -8.06
N LEU A 23 3.92 3.87 -6.72
CA LEU A 23 4.70 4.90 -6.05
C LEU A 23 6.20 4.76 -6.36
N SER A 24 6.75 3.55 -6.23
CA SER A 24 8.18 3.31 -6.49
C SER A 24 8.55 3.63 -7.94
N ASN A 25 7.73 3.22 -8.90
CA ASN A 25 7.93 3.52 -10.31
C ASN A 25 7.81 5.03 -10.60
N ALA A 26 6.82 5.72 -10.03
CA ALA A 26 6.67 7.16 -10.21
C ALA A 26 7.87 7.95 -9.64
N LEU A 27 8.43 7.51 -8.52
CA LEU A 27 9.61 8.13 -7.92
C LEU A 27 10.86 8.01 -8.81
N THR A 28 10.95 7.02 -9.69
CA THR A 28 12.11 6.88 -10.61
C THR A 28 12.22 8.07 -11.57
N ASN A 29 11.13 8.76 -11.87
CA ASN A 29 11.15 9.99 -12.68
C ASN A 29 11.84 11.16 -11.96
N HIS A 30 12.06 11.04 -10.66
CA HIS A 30 12.64 12.08 -9.81
C HIS A 30 14.02 11.70 -9.25
N GLY A 31 14.49 10.50 -9.53
CA GLY A 31 15.81 10.00 -9.15
C GLY A 31 15.85 8.52 -8.77
N PRO A 32 17.03 7.98 -8.44
CA PRO A 32 17.17 6.58 -8.09
C PRO A 32 16.31 6.19 -6.89
N VAL A 33 15.73 4.97 -6.96
CA VAL A 33 14.85 4.42 -5.92
C VAL A 33 15.41 3.08 -5.43
N LYS A 34 15.55 2.93 -4.11
CA LYS A 34 15.84 1.66 -3.43
C LYS A 34 14.58 1.18 -2.73
N VAL A 35 14.19 -0.07 -2.97
CA VAL A 35 13.03 -0.70 -2.35
C VAL A 35 13.50 -1.82 -1.41
N PHE A 36 13.10 -1.79 -0.14
CA PHE A 36 13.21 -2.88 0.82
C PHE A 36 11.84 -3.52 1.00
N ALA A 37 11.66 -4.74 0.50
CA ALA A 37 10.39 -5.44 0.51
C ALA A 37 10.49 -6.80 1.24
N ASP A 38 9.38 -7.27 1.80
CA ASP A 38 9.30 -8.63 2.30
C ASP A 38 9.42 -9.62 1.13
N ASN A 39 10.09 -10.76 1.36
CA ASN A 39 10.26 -11.76 0.32
C ASN A 39 8.95 -12.49 0.00
N HIS A 40 8.82 -12.92 -1.25
CA HIS A 40 7.75 -13.77 -1.79
C HIS A 40 8.37 -14.91 -2.59
N GLN A 41 7.69 -16.04 -2.70
CA GLN A 41 8.22 -17.20 -3.44
C GLN A 41 8.57 -16.90 -4.90
N ASP A 42 7.75 -16.10 -5.57
CA ASP A 42 7.92 -15.70 -6.97
C ASP A 42 8.66 -14.38 -7.15
N ALA A 43 9.31 -13.87 -6.09
CA ALA A 43 9.97 -12.58 -6.11
C ALA A 43 11.09 -12.49 -7.16
N ASN A 44 11.88 -13.56 -7.33
CA ASN A 44 13.01 -13.56 -8.25
C ASN A 44 12.59 -13.26 -9.69
N THR A 45 11.53 -13.91 -10.18
CA THR A 45 11.01 -13.68 -11.54
C THR A 45 10.50 -12.27 -11.73
N TYR A 46 9.80 -11.73 -10.72
CA TYR A 46 9.33 -10.35 -10.76
C TYR A 46 10.50 -9.35 -10.75
N ASP A 47 11.47 -9.54 -9.85
CA ASP A 47 12.58 -8.62 -9.65
C ASP A 47 13.51 -8.56 -10.88
N GLN A 48 13.72 -9.68 -11.57
CA GLN A 48 14.48 -9.73 -12.84
C GLN A 48 13.84 -8.89 -13.96
N ASN A 49 12.51 -8.78 -13.97
CA ASN A 49 11.77 -7.99 -14.96
C ASN A 49 11.49 -6.54 -14.51
N SER A 50 11.83 -6.20 -13.26
CA SER A 50 11.61 -4.88 -12.70
C SER A 50 12.80 -3.95 -12.96
N LYS A 51 12.51 -2.68 -13.26
CA LYS A 51 13.54 -1.62 -13.34
C LYS A 51 13.94 -1.06 -11.98
N LEU A 52 13.29 -1.49 -10.90
CA LEU A 52 13.53 -1.01 -9.55
C LEU A 52 14.68 -1.77 -8.90
N ASN A 53 15.46 -1.08 -8.07
CA ASN A 53 16.46 -1.72 -7.22
C ASN A 53 15.78 -2.28 -5.97
N ILE A 54 15.40 -3.56 -6.01
CA ILE A 54 14.63 -4.22 -4.96
C ILE A 54 15.54 -5.12 -4.13
N GLU A 55 15.43 -5.02 -2.82
CA GLU A 55 16.07 -5.92 -1.86
C GLU A 55 15.00 -6.65 -1.06
N ARG A 56 15.00 -7.98 -1.18
CA ARG A 56 14.02 -8.86 -0.54
C ARG A 56 14.52 -9.38 0.80
N ILE A 57 13.71 -9.21 1.83
CA ILE A 57 14.05 -9.65 3.18
C ILE A 57 13.28 -10.93 3.50
N SER A 58 14.03 -12.02 3.63
CA SER A 58 13.52 -13.37 3.95
C SER A 58 13.59 -13.65 5.46
N GLY A 59 13.04 -14.82 5.87
CA GLY A 59 13.13 -15.36 7.20
C GLY A 59 11.82 -15.19 8.01
N PHE A 60 11.86 -15.72 9.25
CA PHE A 60 10.69 -15.70 10.13
C PHE A 60 10.19 -14.28 10.38
N LYS A 61 8.87 -14.11 10.36
CA LYS A 61 8.17 -12.81 10.42
C LYS A 61 8.61 -11.92 11.57
N ILE A 62 8.91 -12.52 12.75
CA ILE A 62 9.33 -11.76 13.94
C ILE A 62 10.71 -11.14 13.72
N PHE A 63 11.69 -11.91 13.22
CA PHE A 63 13.06 -11.45 13.00
C PHE A 63 13.20 -10.59 11.73
N ARG A 64 12.39 -10.91 10.70
CA ARG A 64 12.39 -10.19 9.42
C ARG A 64 12.16 -8.69 9.57
N LYS A 65 11.22 -8.28 10.45
CA LYS A 65 10.94 -6.86 10.69
C LYS A 65 12.14 -6.10 11.28
N TYR A 66 12.88 -6.72 12.19
CA TYR A 66 14.09 -6.10 12.77
C TYR A 66 15.23 -6.05 11.75
N ARG A 67 15.42 -7.15 11.00
CA ARG A 67 16.44 -7.21 9.95
C ARG A 67 16.19 -6.17 8.88
N LYS A 68 14.94 -6.02 8.41
CA LYS A 68 14.57 -4.97 7.46
C LYS A 68 14.83 -3.57 8.02
N ALA A 69 14.43 -3.32 9.26
CA ALA A 69 14.69 -2.03 9.91
C ALA A 69 16.18 -1.70 10.00
N ASN A 70 17.04 -2.69 10.33
CA ASN A 70 18.48 -2.50 10.36
C ASN A 70 19.05 -2.18 8.97
N LEU A 71 18.66 -2.94 7.93
CA LEU A 71 19.09 -2.66 6.55
C LEU A 71 18.67 -1.25 6.10
N VAL A 72 17.44 -0.85 6.39
CA VAL A 72 16.96 0.51 6.10
C VAL A 72 17.76 1.57 6.84
N LYS A 73 18.06 1.36 8.14
CA LYS A 73 18.87 2.27 8.95
C LYS A 73 20.28 2.43 8.38
N ASP A 74 20.92 1.31 8.07
CA ASP A 74 22.30 1.30 7.54
C ASP A 74 22.34 1.98 6.18
N PHE A 75 21.36 1.72 5.34
CA PHE A 75 21.24 2.36 4.04
C PHE A 75 21.04 3.88 4.14
N ILE A 76 20.21 4.36 5.07
CA ILE A 76 20.03 5.81 5.33
C ILE A 76 21.32 6.46 5.83
N LYS A 77 22.08 5.75 6.67
CA LYS A 77 23.36 6.26 7.21
C LYS A 77 24.45 6.38 6.15
N GLN A 78 24.45 5.49 5.17
CA GLN A 78 25.50 5.37 4.15
C GLN A 78 25.20 6.16 2.87
N ASN A 79 23.96 6.63 2.68
CA ASN A 79 23.52 7.27 1.45
C ASN A 79 22.81 8.60 1.71
N GLN A 80 22.89 9.50 0.72
CA GLN A 80 22.09 10.73 0.73
C GLN A 80 20.66 10.43 0.27
N ILE A 81 19.74 10.26 1.23
CA ILE A 81 18.34 9.96 0.98
C ILE A 81 17.52 11.25 1.04
N ARG A 82 16.84 11.62 -0.06
CA ARG A 82 15.93 12.77 -0.11
C ARG A 82 14.67 12.53 0.71
N ALA A 83 14.10 11.32 0.55
CA ALA A 83 12.89 10.95 1.27
C ALA A 83 12.77 9.43 1.41
N CYS A 84 12.18 9.02 2.54
CA CYS A 84 11.80 7.64 2.85
C CYS A 84 10.29 7.49 2.85
N PHE A 85 9.78 6.44 2.21
CA PHE A 85 8.36 6.11 2.16
C PHE A 85 8.11 4.77 2.83
N PHE A 86 7.15 4.74 3.75
CA PHE A 86 6.76 3.55 4.52
C PHE A 86 5.29 3.22 4.22
N ASP A 87 5.02 1.98 3.83
CA ASP A 87 3.66 1.52 3.49
C ASP A 87 2.73 1.37 4.68
N HIS A 88 3.29 1.33 5.91
CA HIS A 88 2.57 0.89 7.10
C HIS A 88 3.32 1.33 8.37
N TRP A 89 2.61 1.64 9.45
CA TRP A 89 3.22 2.01 10.74
C TRP A 89 4.23 0.97 11.26
N LYS A 90 4.05 -0.33 10.94
CA LYS A 90 5.02 -1.38 11.32
C LYS A 90 6.32 -1.31 10.54
N SER A 91 6.34 -0.69 9.38
CA SER A 91 7.55 -0.53 8.57
C SER A 91 8.46 0.54 9.14
N ILE A 92 7.92 1.55 9.85
CA ILE A 92 8.69 2.59 10.54
C ILE A 92 8.91 2.27 12.04
N GLU A 93 8.15 1.35 12.64
CA GLU A 93 8.12 1.07 14.08
C GLU A 93 9.52 0.85 14.69
N ASN A 94 10.38 0.09 14.03
CA ASN A 94 11.68 -0.30 14.54
C ASN A 94 12.84 0.57 14.02
N ILE A 95 12.55 1.70 13.37
CA ILE A 95 13.55 2.67 12.95
C ILE A 95 13.65 3.76 14.02
N GLU A 96 14.86 4.11 14.36
CA GLU A 96 15.16 5.14 15.37
C GLU A 96 14.87 6.54 14.82
N LEU A 97 14.34 7.41 15.66
CA LEU A 97 14.02 8.78 15.29
C LEU A 97 15.25 9.54 14.75
N GLU A 98 16.42 9.34 15.38
CA GLU A 98 17.68 9.97 14.96
C GLU A 98 18.11 9.56 13.55
N THR A 99 17.75 8.35 13.12
CA THR A 99 17.98 7.93 11.73
C THR A 99 17.04 8.65 10.77
N LEU A 100 15.76 8.78 11.15
CA LEU A 100 14.75 9.43 10.32
C LEU A 100 14.97 10.94 10.17
N LYS A 101 15.55 11.60 11.18
CA LYS A 101 15.91 13.04 11.10
C LYS A 101 16.91 13.37 9.99
N LYS A 102 17.61 12.38 9.44
CA LYS A 102 18.55 12.56 8.33
C LYS A 102 17.88 12.69 6.95
N THR A 103 16.58 12.43 6.87
CA THR A 103 15.82 12.41 5.62
C THR A 103 14.39 12.87 5.89
N LYS A 104 13.65 13.20 4.84
CA LYS A 104 12.19 13.39 4.97
C LYS A 104 11.49 12.03 4.99
N SER A 105 10.59 11.82 5.94
CA SER A 105 9.91 10.54 6.15
C SER A 105 8.41 10.67 5.97
N PHE A 106 7.87 9.80 5.10
CA PHE A 106 6.44 9.71 4.77
C PHE A 106 5.94 8.33 5.17
N CYS A 107 4.88 8.27 5.97
CA CYS A 107 4.24 7.01 6.32
C CYS A 107 2.79 6.99 5.84
N LEU A 108 2.48 6.01 4.99
CA LEU A 108 1.12 5.80 4.50
C LEU A 108 0.30 5.10 5.58
N ILE A 109 -0.95 5.52 5.71
CA ILE A 109 -1.93 4.86 6.58
C ILE A 109 -3.15 4.39 5.80
N HIS A 110 -3.67 3.24 6.23
CA HIS A 110 -4.87 2.61 5.70
C HIS A 110 -5.82 2.30 6.85
N SER A 111 -7.13 2.36 6.63
CA SER A 111 -8.12 2.34 7.71
C SER A 111 -8.02 1.11 8.63
N LYS A 112 -7.83 -0.10 8.06
CA LYS A 112 -7.85 -1.35 8.82
C LYS A 112 -6.70 -1.45 9.84
N GLU A 113 -5.52 -0.99 9.48
CA GLU A 113 -4.29 -1.20 10.25
C GLU A 113 -4.14 -0.25 11.43
N ILE A 114 -4.78 0.91 11.35
CA ILE A 114 -4.79 1.90 12.43
C ILE A 114 -6.00 1.78 13.35
N ASN A 115 -7.05 1.05 12.92
CA ASN A 115 -8.32 0.95 13.65
C ASN A 115 -8.21 0.06 14.89
N HIS A 116 -7.59 0.60 15.92
CA HIS A 116 -7.49 -0.02 17.24
C HIS A 116 -8.11 0.93 18.28
N PRO A 117 -8.93 0.43 19.21
CA PRO A 117 -9.57 1.28 20.20
C PRO A 117 -8.57 2.15 20.96
N VAL A 118 -8.93 3.40 21.19
CA VAL A 118 -8.09 4.39 21.89
C VAL A 118 -7.66 3.86 23.24
N GLY A 119 -6.41 4.08 23.60
CA GLY A 119 -5.82 3.64 24.88
C GLY A 119 -5.29 2.20 24.90
N THR A 120 -5.62 1.36 23.91
CA THR A 120 -5.06 -0.01 23.81
C THR A 120 -3.56 0.01 23.52
N SER A 121 -2.88 -1.07 23.86
CA SER A 121 -1.45 -1.22 23.57
C SER A 121 -1.12 -1.10 22.08
N LEU A 122 -2.01 -1.60 21.20
CA LEU A 122 -1.86 -1.48 19.75
C LEU A 122 -2.06 -0.03 19.29
N ASN A 123 -3.09 0.68 19.78
CA ASN A 123 -3.27 2.11 19.48
C ASN A 123 -2.05 2.93 19.91
N LYS A 124 -1.55 2.74 21.15
CA LYS A 124 -0.32 3.42 21.62
C LYS A 124 0.90 3.14 20.73
N ARG A 125 1.06 1.90 20.26
CA ARG A 125 2.14 1.53 19.33
C ARG A 125 1.98 2.23 17.97
N VAL A 126 0.76 2.29 17.44
CA VAL A 126 0.46 3.02 16.17
C VAL A 126 0.85 4.49 16.33
N LEU A 127 0.35 5.16 17.38
CA LEU A 127 0.65 6.56 17.66
C LEU A 127 2.15 6.82 17.80
N LYS A 128 2.85 6.00 18.59
CA LYS A 128 4.29 6.09 18.77
C LYS A 128 5.07 5.90 17.47
N SER A 129 4.64 4.97 16.63
CA SER A 129 5.33 4.66 15.38
C SER A 129 5.12 5.76 14.34
N LEU A 130 3.88 6.19 14.15
CA LEU A 130 3.54 7.24 13.19
C LEU A 130 4.04 8.62 13.62
N GLY A 131 4.12 8.89 14.92
CA GLY A 131 4.72 10.12 15.45
C GLY A 131 6.22 10.30 15.17
N LYS A 132 6.87 9.31 14.55
CA LYS A 132 8.26 9.42 14.06
C LYS A 132 8.34 9.96 12.63
N ALA A 133 7.26 9.86 11.85
CA ALA A 133 7.22 10.32 10.47
C ALA A 133 7.03 11.84 10.43
N ASP A 134 7.72 12.50 9.49
CA ASP A 134 7.47 13.93 9.22
C ASP A 134 6.09 14.14 8.62
N PHE A 135 5.61 13.18 7.80
CA PHE A 135 4.32 13.27 7.13
C PHE A 135 3.54 11.96 7.25
N ILE A 136 2.31 12.05 7.72
CA ILE A 136 1.34 10.95 7.73
C ILE A 136 0.41 11.14 6.55
N ILE A 137 0.35 10.15 5.65
CA ILE A 137 -0.42 10.22 4.41
C ILE A 137 -1.59 9.23 4.47
N ALA A 138 -2.80 9.74 4.48
CA ALA A 138 -4.02 8.95 4.39
C ALA A 138 -4.46 8.79 2.93
N ASN A 139 -4.87 7.59 2.55
CA ASN A 139 -5.36 7.27 1.21
C ASN A 139 -6.78 7.80 0.91
N SER A 140 -7.46 8.38 1.89
CA SER A 140 -8.81 8.94 1.74
C SER A 140 -9.17 9.87 2.89
N LYS A 141 -10.19 10.71 2.70
CA LYS A 141 -10.78 11.54 3.77
C LYS A 141 -11.27 10.66 4.94
N PHE A 142 -11.92 9.53 4.65
CA PHE A 142 -12.36 8.57 5.66
C PHE A 142 -11.20 8.07 6.53
N THR A 143 -10.08 7.69 5.92
CA THR A 143 -8.89 7.23 6.68
C THR A 143 -8.28 8.36 7.52
N LYS A 144 -8.26 9.60 7.01
CA LYS A 144 -7.84 10.77 7.79
C LYS A 144 -8.73 10.98 9.01
N GLU A 145 -10.04 11.01 8.84
CA GLU A 145 -11.00 11.21 9.94
C GLU A 145 -10.89 10.11 11.00
N LEU A 146 -10.74 8.85 10.56
CA LEU A 146 -10.47 7.72 11.46
C LEU A 146 -9.17 7.94 12.25
N GLY A 147 -8.09 8.33 11.57
CA GLY A 147 -6.80 8.60 12.22
C GLY A 147 -6.90 9.71 13.27
N LEU A 148 -7.60 10.80 12.97
CA LEU A 148 -7.84 11.90 13.91
C LEU A 148 -8.61 11.42 15.14
N LYS A 149 -9.68 10.62 14.96
CA LYS A 149 -10.46 10.02 16.05
C LYS A 149 -9.62 9.08 16.94
N LEU A 150 -8.59 8.46 16.36
CA LEU A 150 -7.69 7.56 17.07
C LEU A 150 -6.50 8.25 17.75
N GLY A 151 -6.42 9.59 17.63
CA GLY A 151 -5.40 10.42 18.29
C GLY A 151 -4.20 10.79 17.44
N LEU A 152 -4.19 10.48 16.13
CA LEU A 152 -3.19 10.98 15.18
C LEU A 152 -3.44 12.46 14.89
N LYS A 153 -2.37 13.16 14.49
CA LYS A 153 -2.41 14.59 14.12
C LYS A 153 -1.75 14.78 12.75
N ASP A 154 -1.97 15.94 12.15
CA ASP A 154 -1.28 16.41 10.94
C ASP A 154 -1.29 15.40 9.79
N ILE A 155 -2.49 14.85 9.50
CA ILE A 155 -2.70 13.86 8.45
C ILE A 155 -3.03 14.55 7.13
N HIS A 156 -2.23 14.27 6.11
CA HIS A 156 -2.47 14.71 4.74
C HIS A 156 -3.27 13.65 3.96
N VAL A 157 -4.16 14.08 3.08
CA VAL A 157 -4.90 13.15 2.20
C VAL A 157 -4.29 13.20 0.81
N ILE A 158 -3.82 12.05 0.34
CA ILE A 158 -3.40 11.84 -1.04
C ILE A 158 -4.11 10.58 -1.53
N ASN A 159 -5.05 10.75 -2.46
CA ASN A 159 -5.74 9.62 -3.04
C ASN A 159 -4.78 8.78 -3.88
N PRO A 160 -4.85 7.44 -3.81
CA PRO A 160 -4.06 6.57 -4.66
C PRO A 160 -4.28 6.89 -6.14
N GLY A 161 -3.21 6.95 -6.90
CA GLY A 161 -3.27 6.98 -8.34
C GLY A 161 -3.68 5.63 -8.92
N CYS A 162 -4.13 5.64 -10.16
CA CYS A 162 -4.32 4.43 -10.95
C CYS A 162 -3.64 4.61 -12.30
N ASN A 163 -3.21 3.50 -12.89
CA ASN A 163 -2.75 3.51 -14.26
C ASN A 163 -3.97 3.64 -15.18
N TYR A 164 -3.88 4.52 -16.17
CA TYR A 164 -4.89 4.54 -17.23
C TYR A 164 -4.81 3.21 -18.00
N PRO A 165 -5.97 2.62 -18.36
CA PRO A 165 -5.96 1.44 -19.21
C PRO A 165 -5.26 1.77 -20.53
N ILE A 166 -4.27 0.98 -20.86
CA ILE A 166 -3.70 0.91 -22.19
C ILE A 166 -4.79 0.30 -23.07
N ASP A 167 -4.74 0.54 -24.38
CA ASP A 167 -5.77 0.11 -25.32
C ASP A 167 -6.33 -1.28 -25.01
N VAL A 168 -7.66 -1.35 -24.96
CA VAL A 168 -8.38 -2.60 -24.72
C VAL A 168 -8.22 -3.48 -25.94
N SER A 169 -7.67 -4.68 -25.79
CA SER A 169 -7.50 -5.64 -26.88
C SER A 169 -8.86 -6.01 -27.51
N GLU A 170 -8.83 -6.31 -28.80
CA GLU A 170 -10.04 -6.77 -29.54
C GLU A 170 -10.68 -7.98 -28.88
N THR A 171 -9.87 -8.94 -28.45
CA THR A 171 -10.32 -10.12 -27.70
C THR A 171 -11.06 -9.77 -26.41
N ALA A 172 -10.62 -8.75 -25.66
CA ALA A 172 -11.32 -8.31 -24.46
C ALA A 172 -12.65 -7.61 -24.79
N ARG A 173 -12.72 -6.89 -25.90
CA ARG A 173 -13.97 -6.28 -26.40
C ARG A 173 -14.97 -7.33 -26.81
N GLU A 174 -14.54 -8.34 -27.58
CA GLU A 174 -15.39 -9.46 -27.99
C GLU A 174 -15.89 -10.26 -26.77
N PHE A 175 -15.00 -10.57 -25.82
CA PHE A 175 -15.38 -11.25 -24.58
C PHE A 175 -16.44 -10.46 -23.82
N SER A 176 -16.26 -9.15 -23.67
CA SER A 176 -17.27 -8.28 -23.01
C SER A 176 -18.60 -8.28 -23.78
N LYS A 177 -18.57 -8.22 -25.11
CA LYS A 177 -19.74 -8.26 -25.96
C LYS A 177 -20.49 -9.60 -25.84
N ASN A 178 -19.76 -10.71 -25.78
CA ASN A 178 -20.34 -12.04 -25.64
C ASN A 178 -21.01 -12.25 -24.27
N ILE A 179 -20.41 -11.71 -23.18
CA ILE A 179 -20.99 -11.83 -21.84
C ILE A 179 -22.20 -10.91 -21.66
N PHE A 180 -22.09 -9.65 -22.04
CA PHE A 180 -23.12 -8.67 -21.73
C PHE A 180 -24.14 -8.50 -22.86
N GLY A 181 -23.81 -8.86 -24.09
CA GLY A 181 -24.69 -8.66 -25.23
C GLY A 181 -25.27 -7.25 -25.27
N ASN A 182 -26.60 -7.17 -25.41
CA ASN A 182 -27.37 -5.94 -25.39
C ASN A 182 -27.91 -5.55 -24.00
N ALA A 183 -27.47 -6.22 -22.92
CA ALA A 183 -27.94 -5.94 -21.58
C ALA A 183 -27.67 -4.49 -21.17
N SER A 184 -28.64 -3.86 -20.52
CA SER A 184 -28.56 -2.49 -19.98
C SER A 184 -29.40 -2.39 -18.70
N PRO A 185 -28.84 -1.85 -17.61
CA PRO A 185 -27.44 -1.48 -17.43
C PRO A 185 -26.49 -2.69 -17.32
N LYS A 186 -25.21 -2.49 -17.61
CA LYS A 186 -24.16 -3.50 -17.38
C LYS A 186 -23.55 -3.25 -16.03
N LEU A 187 -23.65 -4.24 -15.12
CA LEU A 187 -23.12 -4.16 -13.77
C LEU A 187 -21.91 -5.10 -13.63
N ILE A 188 -20.83 -4.60 -13.07
CA ILE A 188 -19.64 -5.38 -12.80
C ILE A 188 -19.15 -5.17 -11.37
N THR A 189 -18.75 -6.24 -10.71
CA THR A 189 -18.09 -6.18 -9.40
C THR A 189 -16.75 -6.90 -9.47
N VAL A 190 -15.67 -6.16 -9.25
CA VAL A 190 -14.31 -6.70 -9.24
C VAL A 190 -13.75 -6.61 -7.83
N SER A 191 -13.74 -7.71 -7.11
CA SER A 191 -13.15 -7.77 -5.77
C SER A 191 -12.89 -9.21 -5.32
N ARG A 192 -12.14 -9.36 -4.22
CA ARG A 192 -11.97 -10.68 -3.58
C ARG A 192 -13.31 -11.15 -3.00
N LEU A 193 -13.53 -12.46 -2.98
CA LEU A 193 -14.65 -13.07 -2.27
C LEU A 193 -14.37 -13.01 -0.75
N ASP A 194 -14.75 -11.89 -0.15
CA ASP A 194 -14.55 -11.56 1.26
C ASP A 194 -15.85 -10.95 1.77
N SER A 195 -16.31 -11.32 2.96
CA SER A 195 -17.56 -10.84 3.57
C SER A 195 -17.67 -9.31 3.60
N ARG A 196 -16.54 -8.61 3.77
CA ARG A 196 -16.47 -7.14 3.75
C ARG A 196 -16.76 -6.52 2.38
N LYS A 197 -16.71 -7.31 1.30
CA LYS A 197 -17.06 -6.87 -0.06
C LYS A 197 -18.54 -7.02 -0.36
N SER A 198 -19.27 -7.66 0.54
CA SER A 198 -20.73 -7.71 0.56
C SER A 198 -21.36 -8.19 -0.76
N HIS A 199 -20.74 -9.17 -1.43
CA HIS A 199 -21.26 -9.73 -2.70
C HIS A 199 -22.72 -10.17 -2.58
N GLN A 200 -23.07 -10.77 -1.43
CA GLN A 200 -24.45 -11.18 -1.16
C GLN A 200 -25.42 -10.00 -1.21
N ASN A 201 -25.04 -8.87 -0.59
CA ASN A 201 -25.89 -7.67 -0.60
C ASN A 201 -26.04 -7.08 -2.01
N ILE A 202 -24.98 -7.15 -2.82
CA ILE A 202 -25.04 -6.72 -4.23
C ILE A 202 -26.06 -7.57 -4.99
N LEU A 203 -25.97 -8.91 -4.88
CA LEU A 203 -26.91 -9.82 -5.52
C LEU A 203 -28.35 -9.60 -5.06
N MET A 204 -28.55 -9.42 -3.76
CA MET A 204 -29.89 -9.13 -3.20
C MET A 204 -30.45 -7.78 -3.71
N SER A 205 -29.60 -6.78 -3.87
CA SER A 205 -30.00 -5.47 -4.41
C SER A 205 -30.41 -5.58 -5.88
N ILE A 206 -29.69 -6.36 -6.69
CA ILE A 206 -30.03 -6.60 -8.09
C ILE A 206 -31.43 -7.26 -8.20
N LYS A 207 -31.72 -8.25 -7.34
CA LYS A 207 -33.04 -8.89 -7.31
C LYS A 207 -34.20 -7.88 -7.13
N ASN A 208 -33.96 -6.82 -6.35
CA ASN A 208 -34.97 -5.77 -6.11
C ASN A 208 -35.09 -4.77 -7.28
N LEU A 209 -34.14 -4.77 -8.21
CA LEU A 209 -34.16 -3.91 -9.40
C LEU A 209 -34.76 -4.60 -10.63
N LEU A 210 -34.93 -5.91 -10.58
CA LEU A 210 -35.57 -6.63 -11.68
C LEU A 210 -37.09 -6.31 -11.73
N PRO A 211 -37.69 -6.13 -12.92
CA PRO A 211 -39.11 -5.96 -13.06
C PRO A 211 -39.84 -7.16 -12.42
N LYS A 212 -40.91 -6.91 -11.68
CA LYS A 212 -41.78 -7.96 -11.14
C LYS A 212 -42.59 -8.58 -12.26
#